data_c48c7c98f4479e7dc75f7cb3c5483559
#
_entry.id   c48c7c98f4479e7dc75f7cb3c5483559
#
_cell.length_a   1.000
_cell.length_b   1.000
_cell.length_c   1.000
_cell.angle_alpha   90.00
_cell.angle_beta   90.00
_cell.angle_gamma   90.00
#
_symmetry.space_group_name_H-M   'P 1'
#
loop_
_entity.id
_entity.type
_entity.pdbx_description
1 polymer ?
#
loop_
_entity_poly.entity_id
_entity_poly.type
_entity_poly.pdbx_seq_one_letter_code
_entity_poly.pdbx_strand_id
1 'polypeptide(L)'
;MKKKNLSYIDSVHRDGAIWNIGVMILLMAFPLTVAAIFGAAPDWSALVVGLIATAPMYWAVGVIETITYVPMLGAGGSYLSFVTGNISNLKLPCAINALEQNEVSASSEEGEIISTIAIAVSSIVTTVIIIIGVILIVPLTPILEAPILEPAFAQMLPALFGGLGVAFVSKNWKIAVAPVVLMLVLFIFVPALNAGTVGIMVPVSVVFTIAVSRILYKKGVL
;
A
#
# COMPACT_ATOMS: atom_id res chain seq x y z
N MET A 1 -27.47 -21.87 23.43
CA MET A 1 -26.74 -20.60 23.30
C MET A 1 -27.50 -19.71 22.33
N LYS A 2 -28.08 -18.57 22.82
CA LYS A 2 -28.75 -17.58 21.95
C LYS A 2 -27.70 -16.99 21.01
N LYS A 3 -27.82 -17.18 19.69
CA LYS A 3 -27.07 -16.41 18.68
C LYS A 3 -27.39 -14.93 18.95
N LYS A 4 -26.44 -14.18 19.46
CA LYS A 4 -26.51 -12.74 19.54
C LYS A 4 -26.62 -12.25 18.08
N ASN A 5 -27.74 -11.63 17.70
CA ASN A 5 -27.82 -10.99 16.41
C ASN A 5 -26.80 -9.84 16.42
N LEU A 6 -25.65 -10.08 15.80
CA LEU A 6 -24.60 -9.08 15.62
C LEU A 6 -25.14 -8.03 14.63
N SER A 7 -24.81 -6.78 14.86
CA SER A 7 -24.97 -5.73 13.85
C SER A 7 -24.16 -6.11 12.60
N TYR A 8 -24.54 -5.55 11.43
CA TYR A 8 -23.78 -5.73 10.18
C TYR A 8 -22.28 -5.38 10.41
N ILE A 9 -22.02 -4.22 10.98
CA ILE A 9 -20.66 -3.75 11.26
C ILE A 9 -19.90 -4.70 12.20
N ASP A 10 -20.53 -5.19 13.28
CA ASP A 10 -19.91 -6.15 14.19
C ASP A 10 -19.53 -7.47 13.48
N SER A 11 -20.38 -7.93 12.55
CA SER A 11 -20.10 -9.14 11.77
C SER A 11 -18.94 -8.92 10.80
N VAL A 12 -18.88 -7.77 10.13
CA VAL A 12 -17.80 -7.38 9.22
C VAL A 12 -16.46 -7.30 9.97
N HIS A 13 -16.45 -6.68 11.15
CA HIS A 13 -15.22 -6.61 11.96
C HIS A 13 -14.74 -7.98 12.42
N ARG A 14 -15.64 -8.85 12.87
CA ARG A 14 -15.30 -10.21 13.28
C ARG A 14 -14.73 -11.01 12.11
N ASP A 15 -15.48 -11.05 11.01
CA ASP A 15 -15.14 -11.90 9.86
C ASP A 15 -13.90 -11.34 9.13
N GLY A 16 -13.77 -10.01 9.04
CA GLY A 16 -12.59 -9.33 8.52
C GLY A 16 -11.33 -9.57 9.36
N ALA A 17 -11.45 -9.55 10.68
CA ALA A 17 -10.33 -9.87 11.57
C ALA A 17 -9.87 -11.33 11.40
N ILE A 18 -10.81 -12.29 11.35
CA ILE A 18 -10.52 -13.71 11.11
C ILE A 18 -9.81 -13.89 9.76
N TRP A 19 -10.31 -13.22 8.72
CA TRP A 19 -9.74 -13.26 7.38
C TRP A 19 -8.29 -12.72 7.37
N ASN A 20 -8.06 -11.56 7.97
CA ASN A 20 -6.73 -10.95 8.02
C ASN A 20 -5.73 -11.79 8.81
N ILE A 21 -6.14 -12.36 9.94
CA ILE A 21 -5.29 -13.29 10.71
C ILE A 21 -4.96 -14.53 9.86
N GLY A 22 -5.95 -15.09 9.16
CA GLY A 22 -5.75 -16.22 8.27
C GLY A 22 -4.74 -15.92 7.16
N VAL A 23 -4.83 -14.76 6.52
CA VAL A 23 -3.88 -14.32 5.51
C VAL A 23 -2.48 -14.12 6.09
N MET A 24 -2.35 -13.51 7.28
CA MET A 24 -1.05 -13.37 7.96
C MET A 24 -0.41 -14.74 8.24
N ILE A 25 -1.19 -15.71 8.70
CA ILE A 25 -0.71 -17.09 8.91
C ILE A 25 -0.22 -17.70 7.59
N LEU A 26 -0.97 -17.54 6.49
CA LEU A 26 -0.58 -18.05 5.18
C LEU A 26 0.71 -17.39 4.67
N LEU A 27 0.87 -16.09 4.84
CA LEU A 27 2.08 -15.37 4.45
C LEU A 27 3.30 -15.83 5.26
N MET A 28 3.12 -16.08 6.55
CA MET A 28 4.20 -16.61 7.40
C MET A 28 4.48 -18.08 7.14
N ALA A 29 3.48 -18.86 6.78
CA ALA A 29 3.65 -20.28 6.48
C ALA A 29 4.59 -20.52 5.28
N PHE A 30 4.57 -19.64 4.28
CA PHE A 30 5.41 -19.80 3.09
C PHE A 30 6.92 -19.84 3.41
N PRO A 31 7.54 -18.81 4.02
CA PRO A 31 8.97 -18.86 4.36
C PRO A 31 9.30 -19.96 5.37
N LEU A 32 8.41 -20.25 6.32
CA LEU A 32 8.61 -21.33 7.29
C LEU A 32 8.61 -22.71 6.62
N THR A 33 7.71 -22.94 5.66
CA THR A 33 7.66 -24.20 4.91
C THR A 33 8.94 -24.36 4.06
N VAL A 34 9.38 -23.30 3.38
CA VAL A 34 10.63 -23.31 2.61
C VAL A 34 11.83 -23.65 3.52
N ALA A 35 11.94 -22.99 4.66
CA ALA A 35 13.00 -23.25 5.64
C ALA A 35 12.97 -24.70 6.14
N ALA A 36 11.78 -25.25 6.39
CA ALA A 36 11.63 -26.63 6.86
C ALA A 36 11.99 -27.67 5.76
N ILE A 37 11.58 -27.44 4.51
CA ILE A 37 11.86 -28.36 3.40
C ILE A 37 13.37 -28.39 3.08
N PHE A 38 14.03 -27.24 3.06
CA PHE A 38 15.45 -27.13 2.69
C PHE A 38 16.39 -27.24 3.90
N GLY A 39 15.87 -27.39 5.13
CA GLY A 39 16.67 -27.40 6.35
C GLY A 39 17.48 -26.13 6.59
N ALA A 40 17.06 -25.02 6.01
CA ALA A 40 17.75 -23.73 6.02
C ALA A 40 17.10 -22.81 7.05
N ALA A 41 17.74 -22.67 8.23
CA ALA A 41 17.34 -21.65 9.19
C ALA A 41 17.82 -20.26 8.74
N PRO A 42 17.03 -19.21 8.95
CA PRO A 42 17.48 -17.84 8.64
C PRO A 42 18.64 -17.44 9.55
N ASP A 43 19.57 -16.67 9.02
CA ASP A 43 20.52 -15.93 9.85
C ASP A 43 19.77 -14.83 10.61
N TRP A 44 19.63 -15.03 11.90
CA TRP A 44 18.89 -14.12 12.77
C TRP A 44 19.47 -12.71 12.82
N SER A 45 20.80 -12.57 12.69
CA SER A 45 21.44 -11.25 12.67
C SER A 45 21.11 -10.50 11.39
N ALA A 46 21.20 -11.16 10.25
CA ALA A 46 20.82 -10.58 8.96
C ALA A 46 19.32 -10.24 8.90
N LEU A 47 18.47 -11.10 9.46
CA LEU A 47 17.03 -10.86 9.55
C LEU A 47 16.71 -9.61 10.36
N VAL A 48 17.32 -9.44 11.53
CA VAL A 48 17.11 -8.26 12.38
C VAL A 48 17.58 -6.98 11.67
N VAL A 49 18.75 -7.01 11.05
CA VAL A 49 19.25 -5.85 10.27
C VAL A 49 18.30 -5.50 9.13
N GLY A 50 17.82 -6.50 8.40
CA GLY A 50 16.83 -6.29 7.34
C GLY A 50 15.51 -5.71 7.85
N LEU A 51 15.01 -6.20 8.99
CA LEU A 51 13.80 -5.68 9.63
C LEU A 51 13.97 -4.22 10.09
N ILE A 52 15.09 -3.88 10.70
CA ILE A 52 15.37 -2.49 11.12
C ILE A 52 15.41 -1.55 9.90
N ALA A 53 15.95 -2.01 8.78
CA ALA A 53 16.02 -1.22 7.56
C ALA A 53 14.65 -1.03 6.88
N THR A 54 13.73 -1.99 6.98
CA THR A 54 12.48 -2.00 6.21
C THR A 54 11.23 -1.70 7.04
N ALA A 55 11.12 -2.23 8.25
CA ALA A 55 9.91 -2.14 9.06
C ALA A 55 9.46 -0.69 9.36
N PRO A 56 10.36 0.29 9.66
CA PRO A 56 9.94 1.66 9.92
C PRO A 56 9.21 2.30 8.75
N MET A 57 9.65 2.03 7.51
CA MET A 57 9.00 2.52 6.30
C MET A 57 7.58 1.94 6.17
N TYR A 58 7.44 0.63 6.24
CA TYR A 58 6.14 -0.02 6.09
C TYR A 58 5.16 0.33 7.19
N TRP A 59 5.63 0.49 8.42
CA TRP A 59 4.77 0.92 9.54
C TRP A 59 4.30 2.36 9.36
N ALA A 60 5.18 3.28 8.95
CA ALA A 60 4.79 4.66 8.72
C ALA A 60 3.75 4.75 7.59
N VAL A 61 3.98 4.05 6.47
CA VAL A 61 3.03 3.99 5.35
C VAL A 61 1.71 3.37 5.80
N GLY A 62 1.74 2.22 6.47
CA GLY A 62 0.53 1.52 6.93
C GLY A 62 -0.33 2.35 7.90
N VAL A 63 0.29 3.09 8.82
CA VAL A 63 -0.43 4.00 9.72
C VAL A 63 -1.11 5.13 8.93
N ILE A 64 -0.39 5.74 8.00
CA ILE A 64 -0.94 6.83 7.17
C ILE A 64 -2.07 6.32 6.28
N GLU A 65 -1.88 5.19 5.62
CA GLU A 65 -2.89 4.57 4.78
C GLU A 65 -4.15 4.22 5.57
N THR A 66 -4.00 3.67 6.76
CA THR A 66 -5.13 3.35 7.64
C THR A 66 -5.93 4.61 7.98
N ILE A 67 -5.26 5.66 8.44
CA ILE A 67 -5.93 6.92 8.81
C ILE A 67 -6.61 7.57 7.58
N THR A 68 -5.98 7.46 6.41
CA THR A 68 -6.47 8.11 5.20
C THR A 68 -7.60 7.34 4.52
N TYR A 69 -7.46 6.02 4.40
CA TYR A 69 -8.35 5.24 3.55
C TYR A 69 -9.53 4.60 4.29
N VAL A 70 -9.37 4.21 5.55
CA VAL A 70 -10.46 3.56 6.30
C VAL A 70 -11.76 4.39 6.31
N PRO A 71 -11.73 5.72 6.52
CA PRO A 71 -12.96 6.53 6.48
C PRO A 71 -13.63 6.60 5.11
N MET A 72 -12.89 6.30 4.03
CA MET A 72 -13.38 6.36 2.65
C MET A 72 -13.86 5.01 2.13
N LEU A 73 -13.27 3.91 2.64
CA LEU A 73 -13.53 2.56 2.17
C LEU A 73 -14.56 1.81 3.02
N GLY A 74 -14.82 2.29 4.24
CA GLY A 74 -15.61 1.57 5.23
C GLY A 74 -14.86 0.37 5.84
N ALA A 75 -15.48 -0.32 6.80
CA ALA A 75 -14.83 -1.43 7.49
C ALA A 75 -14.59 -2.63 6.56
N GLY A 76 -15.59 -3.08 5.83
CA GLY A 76 -15.49 -4.23 4.93
C GLY A 76 -14.52 -3.98 3.78
N GLY A 77 -14.62 -2.82 3.14
CA GLY A 77 -13.72 -2.40 2.08
C GLY A 77 -12.26 -2.30 2.55
N SER A 78 -12.03 -1.84 3.77
CA SER A 78 -10.69 -1.76 4.35
C SER A 78 -10.06 -3.14 4.56
N TYR A 79 -10.77 -4.07 5.19
CA TYR A 79 -10.27 -5.45 5.38
C TYR A 79 -9.88 -6.13 4.07
N LEU A 80 -10.68 -5.94 3.02
CA LEU A 80 -10.37 -6.48 1.69
C LEU A 80 -9.20 -5.76 1.04
N SER A 81 -9.17 -4.43 1.11
CA SER A 81 -8.17 -3.61 0.43
C SER A 81 -6.76 -3.80 0.99
N PHE A 82 -6.61 -3.87 2.30
CA PHE A 82 -5.30 -4.07 2.94
C PHE A 82 -4.70 -5.45 2.66
N VAL A 83 -5.53 -6.47 2.41
CA VAL A 83 -5.06 -7.79 2.00
C VAL A 83 -4.74 -7.86 0.51
N THR A 84 -5.59 -7.28 -0.32
CA THR A 84 -5.47 -7.40 -1.79
C THR A 84 -4.58 -6.34 -2.42
N GLY A 85 -4.24 -5.27 -1.68
CA GLY A 85 -3.33 -4.21 -2.11
C GLY A 85 -3.88 -3.29 -3.19
N ASN A 86 -3.01 -2.43 -3.71
CA ASN A 86 -3.30 -1.44 -4.76
C ASN A 86 -4.47 -0.50 -4.40
N ILE A 87 -4.45 0.01 -3.16
CA ILE A 87 -5.55 0.81 -2.62
C ILE A 87 -5.69 2.13 -3.39
N SER A 88 -4.63 2.92 -3.44
CA SER A 88 -4.65 4.29 -3.98
C SER A 88 -5.00 4.35 -5.47
N ASN A 89 -4.49 3.42 -6.27
CA ASN A 89 -4.58 3.50 -7.73
C ASN A 89 -5.78 2.74 -8.30
N LEU A 90 -6.35 1.79 -7.54
CA LEU A 90 -7.41 0.94 -8.05
C LEU A 90 -8.62 0.86 -7.11
N LYS A 91 -8.42 0.43 -5.85
CA LYS A 91 -9.53 0.16 -4.93
C LYS A 91 -10.30 1.43 -4.56
N LEU A 92 -9.57 2.47 -4.19
CA LEU A 92 -10.17 3.74 -3.81
C LEU A 92 -10.95 4.39 -4.96
N PRO A 93 -10.40 4.52 -6.19
CA PRO A 93 -11.18 5.01 -7.32
C PRO A 93 -12.42 4.17 -7.63
N CYS A 94 -12.33 2.83 -7.55
CA CYS A 94 -13.48 1.96 -7.74
C CYS A 94 -14.57 2.21 -6.69
N ALA A 95 -14.20 2.35 -5.42
CA ALA A 95 -15.14 2.62 -4.34
C ALA A 95 -15.80 4.00 -4.52
N ILE A 96 -15.01 5.06 -4.78
CA ILE A 96 -15.52 6.41 -4.99
C ILE A 96 -16.48 6.45 -6.18
N ASN A 97 -16.13 5.89 -7.32
CA ASN A 97 -17.00 5.85 -8.48
C ASN A 97 -18.32 5.09 -8.21
N ALA A 98 -18.26 4.00 -7.46
CA ALA A 98 -19.46 3.25 -7.10
C ALA A 98 -20.38 4.05 -6.16
N LEU A 99 -19.81 4.78 -5.19
CA LEU A 99 -20.54 5.67 -4.29
C LEU A 99 -21.19 6.82 -5.05
N GLU A 100 -20.45 7.48 -5.95
CA GLU A 100 -20.96 8.58 -6.79
C GLU A 100 -22.09 8.13 -7.71
N GLN A 101 -21.94 6.97 -8.38
CA GLN A 101 -22.96 6.43 -9.27
C GLN A 101 -24.27 6.07 -8.56
N ASN A 102 -24.19 5.71 -7.29
CA ASN A 102 -25.37 5.38 -6.48
C ASN A 102 -25.86 6.54 -5.60
N GLU A 103 -25.21 7.71 -5.69
CA GLU A 103 -25.55 8.93 -4.93
C GLU A 103 -25.59 8.70 -3.40
N VAL A 104 -24.69 7.85 -2.88
CA VAL A 104 -24.61 7.52 -1.46
C VAL A 104 -23.33 8.06 -0.81
N SER A 105 -23.42 8.39 0.47
CA SER A 105 -22.26 8.83 1.25
C SER A 105 -21.42 7.65 1.71
N ALA A 106 -20.09 7.77 1.67
CA ALA A 106 -19.18 6.76 2.20
C ALA A 106 -19.40 6.44 3.70
N SER A 107 -19.98 7.38 4.46
CA SER A 107 -20.25 7.22 5.89
C SER A 107 -21.62 6.62 6.21
N SER A 108 -22.45 6.31 5.21
CA SER A 108 -23.75 5.63 5.39
C SER A 108 -23.59 4.11 5.38
N GLU A 109 -24.56 3.37 5.95
CA GLU A 109 -24.55 1.90 5.90
C GLU A 109 -24.62 1.38 4.46
N GLU A 110 -25.42 2.01 3.61
CA GLU A 110 -25.51 1.69 2.19
C GLU A 110 -24.18 1.95 1.46
N GLY A 111 -23.54 3.08 1.79
CA GLY A 111 -22.23 3.42 1.22
C GLY A 111 -21.15 2.44 1.61
N GLU A 112 -21.16 1.94 2.84
CA GLU A 112 -20.22 0.92 3.30
C GLU A 112 -20.40 -0.42 2.54
N ILE A 113 -21.65 -0.81 2.30
CA ILE A 113 -21.97 -2.03 1.54
C ILE A 113 -21.53 -1.86 0.08
N ILE A 114 -21.87 -0.76 -0.57
CA ILE A 114 -21.52 -0.49 -1.98
C ILE A 114 -20.01 -0.41 -2.16
N SER A 115 -19.32 0.29 -1.28
CA SER A 115 -17.86 0.36 -1.29
C SER A 115 -17.22 -1.03 -1.15
N THR A 116 -17.71 -1.84 -0.20
CA THR A 116 -17.23 -3.21 0.01
C THR A 116 -17.43 -4.08 -1.23
N ILE A 117 -18.59 -4.00 -1.88
CA ILE A 117 -18.87 -4.76 -3.12
C ILE A 117 -17.95 -4.31 -4.25
N ALA A 118 -17.79 -2.99 -4.46
CA ALA A 118 -16.92 -2.45 -5.49
C ALA A 118 -15.46 -2.91 -5.33
N ILE A 119 -14.97 -2.91 -4.10
CA ILE A 119 -13.62 -3.37 -3.76
C ILE A 119 -13.49 -4.88 -3.95
N ALA A 120 -14.49 -5.67 -3.57
CA ALA A 120 -14.48 -7.12 -3.78
C ALA A 120 -14.40 -7.46 -5.27
N VAL A 121 -15.25 -6.85 -6.10
CA VAL A 121 -15.24 -7.04 -7.56
C VAL A 121 -13.89 -6.62 -8.15
N SER A 122 -13.40 -5.44 -7.78
CA SER A 122 -12.08 -4.96 -8.21
C SER A 122 -10.96 -5.94 -7.82
N SER A 123 -11.02 -6.55 -6.64
CA SER A 123 -10.05 -7.54 -6.18
C SER A 123 -10.09 -8.83 -7.01
N ILE A 124 -11.30 -9.32 -7.31
CA ILE A 124 -11.48 -10.52 -8.14
C ILE A 124 -10.93 -10.27 -9.56
N VAL A 125 -11.32 -9.15 -10.18
CA VAL A 125 -10.85 -8.79 -11.53
C VAL A 125 -9.33 -8.67 -11.58
N THR A 126 -8.72 -7.99 -10.60
CA THR A 126 -7.27 -7.87 -10.50
C THR A 126 -6.60 -9.24 -10.36
N THR A 127 -7.15 -10.12 -9.52
CA THR A 127 -6.61 -11.47 -9.32
C THR A 127 -6.67 -12.28 -10.63
N VAL A 128 -7.78 -12.21 -11.36
CA VAL A 128 -7.92 -12.88 -12.67
C VAL A 128 -6.89 -12.36 -13.67
N ILE A 129 -6.68 -11.03 -13.72
CA ILE A 129 -5.67 -10.43 -14.61
C ILE A 129 -4.26 -10.90 -14.22
N ILE A 130 -3.94 -10.97 -12.94
CA ILE A 130 -2.65 -11.47 -12.47
C ILE A 130 -2.47 -12.95 -12.82
N ILE A 131 -3.48 -13.79 -12.65
CA ILE A 131 -3.43 -15.21 -13.02
C ILE A 131 -3.15 -15.36 -14.52
N ILE A 132 -3.85 -14.60 -15.36
CA ILE A 132 -3.61 -14.58 -16.82
C ILE A 132 -2.17 -14.14 -17.10
N GLY A 133 -1.69 -13.07 -16.44
CA GLY A 133 -0.31 -12.61 -16.57
C GLY A 133 0.73 -13.66 -16.20
N VAL A 134 0.50 -14.39 -15.10
CA VAL A 134 1.39 -15.49 -14.66
C VAL A 134 1.41 -16.63 -15.69
N ILE A 135 0.27 -17.01 -16.24
CA ILE A 135 0.20 -18.04 -17.28
C ILE A 135 0.93 -17.60 -18.56
N LEU A 136 0.82 -16.32 -18.92
CA LEU A 136 1.42 -15.76 -20.12
C LEU A 136 2.91 -15.42 -19.95
N ILE A 137 3.44 -15.32 -18.73
CA ILE A 137 4.83 -14.88 -18.51
C ILE A 137 5.83 -15.85 -19.17
N VAL A 138 5.60 -17.15 -19.07
CA VAL A 138 6.50 -18.16 -19.62
C VAL A 138 6.60 -18.05 -21.15
N PRO A 139 5.51 -18.04 -21.93
CA PRO A 139 5.60 -17.85 -23.38
C PRO A 139 6.04 -16.44 -23.80
N LEU A 140 5.87 -15.43 -22.94
CA LEU A 140 6.31 -14.06 -23.22
C LEU A 140 7.77 -13.78 -22.83
N THR A 141 8.37 -14.60 -21.99
CA THR A 141 9.75 -14.42 -21.51
C THR A 141 10.76 -14.16 -22.65
N PRO A 142 10.77 -14.89 -23.79
CA PRO A 142 11.72 -14.62 -24.87
C PRO A 142 11.55 -13.22 -25.49
N ILE A 143 10.34 -12.66 -25.45
CA ILE A 143 10.06 -11.30 -25.93
C ILE A 143 10.48 -10.27 -24.86
N LEU A 144 10.17 -10.55 -23.59
CA LEU A 144 10.48 -9.65 -22.47
C LEU A 144 11.99 -9.51 -22.24
N GLU A 145 12.75 -10.60 -22.45
CA GLU A 145 14.22 -10.64 -22.32
C GLU A 145 14.94 -10.28 -23.63
N ALA A 146 14.22 -9.86 -24.68
CA ALA A 146 14.84 -9.41 -25.91
C ALA A 146 15.77 -8.21 -25.64
N PRO A 147 17.01 -8.19 -26.18
CA PRO A 147 18.00 -7.13 -25.90
C PRO A 147 17.52 -5.70 -26.19
N ILE A 148 16.55 -5.58 -27.07
CA ILE A 148 15.90 -4.29 -27.42
C ILE A 148 14.95 -3.81 -26.30
N LEU A 149 14.30 -4.72 -25.56
CA LEU A 149 13.31 -4.42 -24.53
C LEU A 149 13.89 -4.41 -23.12
N GLU A 150 14.96 -5.14 -22.88
CA GLU A 150 15.62 -5.26 -21.57
C GLU A 150 15.90 -3.88 -20.92
N PRO A 151 16.47 -2.87 -21.64
CA PRO A 151 16.69 -1.55 -21.05
C PRO A 151 15.40 -0.84 -20.66
N ALA A 152 14.31 -1.05 -21.40
CA ALA A 152 13.01 -0.46 -21.07
C ALA A 152 12.42 -1.08 -19.81
N PHE A 153 12.50 -2.40 -19.66
CA PHE A 153 12.02 -3.09 -18.45
C PHE A 153 12.85 -2.76 -17.22
N ALA A 154 14.17 -2.58 -17.36
CA ALA A 154 15.02 -2.12 -16.27
C ALA A 154 14.62 -0.74 -15.72
N GLN A 155 14.01 0.11 -16.54
CA GLN A 155 13.53 1.45 -16.16
C GLN A 155 12.05 1.49 -15.72
N MET A 156 11.33 0.36 -15.73
CA MET A 156 9.91 0.36 -15.35
C MET A 156 9.65 0.86 -13.93
N LEU A 157 10.40 0.38 -12.94
CA LEU A 157 10.23 0.82 -11.55
C LEU A 157 10.55 2.31 -11.37
N PRO A 158 11.72 2.83 -11.82
CA PRO A 158 12.00 4.26 -11.77
C PRO A 158 10.96 5.10 -12.50
N ALA A 159 10.46 4.67 -13.66
CA ALA A 159 9.44 5.39 -14.41
C ALA A 159 8.09 5.41 -13.68
N LEU A 160 7.67 4.29 -13.09
CA LEU A 160 6.45 4.19 -12.32
C LEU A 160 6.48 5.11 -11.10
N PHE A 161 7.53 5.04 -10.29
CA PHE A 161 7.68 5.88 -9.10
C PHE A 161 7.89 7.35 -9.46
N GLY A 162 8.60 7.65 -10.55
CA GLY A 162 8.73 9.00 -11.07
C GLY A 162 7.39 9.59 -11.50
N GLY A 163 6.59 8.85 -12.25
CA GLY A 163 5.25 9.25 -12.66
C GLY A 163 4.30 9.48 -11.48
N LEU A 164 4.27 8.57 -10.52
CA LEU A 164 3.51 8.73 -9.28
C LEU A 164 3.98 9.95 -8.47
N GLY A 165 5.29 10.14 -8.35
CA GLY A 165 5.87 11.30 -7.67
C GLY A 165 5.41 12.61 -8.31
N VAL A 166 5.48 12.72 -9.63
CA VAL A 166 4.99 13.91 -10.35
C VAL A 166 3.49 14.12 -10.12
N ALA A 167 2.67 13.07 -10.20
CA ALA A 167 1.23 13.16 -9.99
C ALA A 167 0.85 13.66 -8.59
N PHE A 168 1.53 13.19 -7.55
CA PHE A 168 1.28 13.63 -6.18
C PHE A 168 1.85 15.02 -5.89
N VAL A 169 3.07 15.30 -6.36
CA VAL A 169 3.73 16.61 -6.16
C VAL A 169 2.97 17.71 -6.89
N SER A 170 2.51 17.48 -8.12
CA SER A 170 1.77 18.49 -8.89
C SER A 170 0.45 18.89 -8.24
N LYS A 171 -0.26 17.93 -7.62
CA LYS A 171 -1.52 18.21 -6.91
C LYS A 171 -1.32 19.05 -5.65
N ASN A 172 -0.22 18.85 -4.94
CA ASN A 172 0.03 19.42 -3.63
C ASN A 172 1.44 20.03 -3.52
N TRP A 173 1.88 20.73 -4.58
CA TRP A 173 3.24 21.24 -4.68
C TRP A 173 3.68 22.10 -3.48
N LYS A 174 2.77 22.89 -2.90
CA LYS A 174 3.06 23.71 -1.72
C LYS A 174 3.49 22.90 -0.50
N ILE A 175 2.92 21.70 -0.35
CA ILE A 175 3.28 20.77 0.73
C ILE A 175 4.54 20.00 0.36
N ALA A 176 4.68 19.61 -0.91
CA ALA A 176 5.72 18.69 -1.38
C ALA A 176 7.11 19.35 -1.47
N VAL A 177 7.21 20.65 -1.76
CA VAL A 177 8.50 21.34 -1.93
C VAL A 177 9.41 21.19 -0.72
N ALA A 178 8.89 21.41 0.48
CA ALA A 178 9.71 21.40 1.69
C ALA A 178 10.33 20.02 2.00
N PRO A 179 9.58 18.90 2.03
CA PRO A 179 10.17 17.58 2.25
C PRO A 179 11.07 17.14 1.09
N VAL A 180 10.75 17.48 -0.16
CA VAL A 180 11.63 17.14 -1.30
C VAL A 180 12.98 17.87 -1.17
N VAL A 181 12.97 19.17 -0.89
CA VAL A 181 14.21 19.93 -0.68
C VAL A 181 14.99 19.38 0.52
N LEU A 182 14.32 19.09 1.64
CA LEU A 182 14.98 18.51 2.81
C LEU A 182 15.69 17.20 2.46
N MET A 183 15.00 16.29 1.79
CA MET A 183 15.58 14.98 1.43
C MET A 183 16.72 15.13 0.43
N LEU A 184 16.60 15.99 -0.57
CA LEU A 184 17.67 16.26 -1.51
C LEU A 184 18.92 16.80 -0.78
N VAL A 185 18.75 17.76 0.12
CA VAL A 185 19.87 18.31 0.89
C VAL A 185 20.50 17.22 1.77
N LEU A 186 19.70 16.44 2.48
CA LEU A 186 20.22 15.39 3.36
C LEU A 186 20.99 14.33 2.59
N PHE A 187 20.45 13.80 1.49
CA PHE A 187 21.11 12.74 0.70
C PHE A 187 22.34 13.23 -0.07
N ILE A 188 22.42 14.53 -0.40
CA ILE A 188 23.61 15.12 -1.07
C ILE A 188 24.72 15.41 -0.07
N PHE A 189 24.40 15.98 1.10
CA PHE A 189 25.39 16.50 2.03
C PHE A 189 25.76 15.55 3.18
N VAL A 190 24.97 14.50 3.42
CA VAL A 190 25.22 13.54 4.49
C VAL A 190 25.66 12.19 3.90
N PRO A 191 27.00 11.91 3.84
CA PRO A 191 27.51 10.68 3.21
C PRO A 191 27.04 9.37 3.85
N ALA A 192 26.58 9.43 5.11
CA ALA A 192 26.03 8.27 5.81
C ALA A 192 24.65 7.85 5.28
N LEU A 193 23.95 8.73 4.55
CA LEU A 193 22.66 8.43 3.95
C LEU A 193 22.86 7.85 2.54
N ASN A 194 22.38 6.64 2.35
CA ASN A 194 22.45 5.90 1.09
C ASN A 194 21.14 5.17 0.82
N ALA A 195 21.07 4.41 -0.25
CA ALA A 195 19.87 3.64 -0.61
C ALA A 195 19.36 2.72 0.52
N GLY A 196 20.26 2.17 1.36
CA GLY A 196 19.89 1.33 2.49
C GLY A 196 19.24 2.07 3.66
N THR A 197 19.42 3.40 3.74
CA THR A 197 18.85 4.22 4.83
C THR A 197 17.50 4.84 4.46
N VAL A 198 17.03 4.69 3.24
CA VAL A 198 15.75 5.24 2.76
C VAL A 198 14.60 4.80 3.66
N GLY A 199 14.55 3.53 4.08
CA GLY A 199 13.49 3.01 4.93
C GLY A 199 13.34 3.77 6.25
N ILE A 200 14.45 4.25 6.85
CA ILE A 200 14.44 5.03 8.08
C ILE A 200 14.09 6.50 7.79
N MET A 201 14.49 7.01 6.63
CA MET A 201 14.23 8.39 6.24
C MET A 201 12.76 8.66 5.88
N VAL A 202 12.00 7.65 5.47
CA VAL A 202 10.56 7.80 5.19
C VAL A 202 9.78 8.31 6.40
N PRO A 203 9.82 7.69 7.60
CA PRO A 203 9.16 8.23 8.79
C PRO A 203 9.59 9.65 9.13
N VAL A 204 10.87 9.96 8.98
CA VAL A 204 11.41 11.32 9.21
C VAL A 204 10.77 12.32 8.25
N SER A 205 10.71 11.98 6.96
CA SER A 205 10.06 12.79 5.94
C SER A 205 8.57 13.01 6.24
N VAL A 206 7.88 11.97 6.69
CA VAL A 206 6.46 12.03 7.04
C VAL A 206 6.21 13.01 8.19
N VAL A 207 6.94 12.86 9.31
CA VAL A 207 6.81 13.75 10.47
C VAL A 207 7.12 15.19 10.07
N PHE A 208 8.18 15.41 9.29
CA PHE A 208 8.53 16.73 8.77
C PHE A 208 7.43 17.32 7.89
N THR A 209 6.86 16.51 6.98
CA THR A 209 5.78 16.94 6.08
C THR A 209 4.53 17.34 6.87
N ILE A 210 4.16 16.58 7.90
CA ILE A 210 3.03 16.91 8.79
C ILE A 210 3.29 18.24 9.52
N ALA A 211 4.50 18.44 10.04
CA ALA A 211 4.86 19.68 10.73
C ALA A 211 4.79 20.91 9.78
N VAL A 212 5.35 20.77 8.59
CA VAL A 212 5.31 21.84 7.56
C VAL A 212 3.86 22.11 7.14
N SER A 213 3.08 21.09 6.86
CA SER A 213 1.66 21.24 6.47
C SER A 213 0.86 21.98 7.54
N ARG A 214 1.09 21.66 8.82
CA ARG A 214 0.45 22.37 9.95
C ARG A 214 0.85 23.84 10.03
N ILE A 215 2.12 24.16 9.74
CA ILE A 215 2.60 25.54 9.70
C ILE A 215 1.98 26.31 8.54
N LEU A 216 1.95 25.73 7.35
CA LEU A 216 1.35 26.31 6.16
C LEU A 216 -0.16 26.55 6.34
N TYR A 217 -0.86 25.59 6.93
CA TYR A 217 -2.28 25.74 7.28
C TYR A 217 -2.54 26.88 8.25
N LYS A 218 -1.74 26.98 9.34
CA LYS A 218 -1.87 28.10 10.29
C LYS A 218 -1.57 29.47 9.68
N LYS A 219 -0.75 29.52 8.61
CA LYS A 219 -0.43 30.75 7.88
C LYS A 219 -1.43 31.06 6.76
N GLY A 220 -2.48 30.25 6.57
CA GLY A 220 -3.49 30.44 5.52
C GLY A 220 -2.95 30.25 4.10
N VAL A 221 -1.86 29.47 3.93
CA VAL A 221 -1.27 29.18 2.62
C VAL A 221 -1.88 27.93 1.99
N LEU A 222 -2.47 27.06 2.84
CA LEU A 222 -3.23 25.86 2.50
C LEU A 222 -4.70 26.07 2.77
#